data_42759a8faa1239796d2e2a657b6c3fad
#
_entry.id   42759a8faa1239796d2e2a657b6c3fad
#
_cell.length_a   1.000
_cell.length_b   1.000
_cell.length_c   1.000
_cell.angle_alpha   90.00
_cell.angle_beta   90.00
_cell.angle_gamma   90.00
#
_symmetry.space_group_name_H-M   'P 1'
#
loop_
_entity.id
_entity.type
_entity.pdbx_description
1 polymer ?
#
loop_
_entity_poly.entity_id
_entity_poly.type
_entity_poly.pdbx_seq_one_letter_code
_entity_poly.pdbx_strand_id
1 'polypeptide(L)'
;MFEFHADDYGLFPEQSRRILDCIENGVINGVSIMPNSPYLKECMEFLSGKDVKLTVHLNLVEGAPLTAGACEHISGDGAFNISFGKLLIVSYIPFLRKKYYEEIKRELEEQIKAVAPYFKDGYRLDSHVHYHMLPVVFDALADVIRENGIKVTYIRVPSEDLKLYKGIKLRPINRVKVMVLNTLARRNRRKYKELFDKFENKKFSGVACSGEMNYENVKTLISRIDASENFEILFHPGAVLEDEDIARLTSKDDMAFLTSENRHTEEMATKMLKDNKDVEI
;
A
#
# COMPACT_ATOMS: atom_id res chain seq x y z
N MET A 1 -1.87 -11.80 16.13
CA MET A 1 -1.66 -12.49 14.81
C MET A 1 -0.92 -11.53 13.88
N PHE A 2 0.13 -12.00 13.20
CA PHE A 2 0.87 -11.19 12.23
C PHE A 2 0.28 -11.31 10.83
N GLU A 3 0.22 -10.19 10.12
CA GLU A 3 0.03 -10.14 8.69
C GLU A 3 1.30 -9.54 8.07
N PHE A 4 2.02 -10.37 7.31
CA PHE A 4 3.18 -9.96 6.53
C PHE A 4 2.68 -9.61 5.14
N HIS A 5 2.72 -8.33 4.81
CA HIS A 5 2.01 -7.78 3.66
C HIS A 5 3.00 -7.26 2.62
N ALA A 6 2.79 -7.62 1.36
CA ALA A 6 3.57 -7.09 0.24
C ALA A 6 2.72 -6.11 -0.58
N ASP A 7 3.22 -4.88 -0.74
CA ASP A 7 2.59 -3.87 -1.60
C ASP A 7 3.00 -4.01 -3.07
N ASP A 8 2.33 -3.27 -3.94
CA ASP A 8 2.59 -3.10 -5.37
C ASP A 8 2.36 -4.36 -6.23
N TYR A 9 1.63 -5.37 -5.77
CA TYR A 9 1.36 -6.58 -6.56
C TYR A 9 0.56 -6.24 -7.82
N GLY A 10 1.00 -6.79 -8.94
CA GLY A 10 0.37 -6.55 -10.24
C GLY A 10 0.95 -5.35 -11.00
N LEU A 11 1.90 -4.62 -10.42
CA LEU A 11 2.54 -3.50 -11.11
C LEU A 11 3.35 -3.97 -12.32
N PHE A 12 4.13 -5.05 -12.16
CA PHE A 12 4.85 -5.74 -13.23
C PHE A 12 4.80 -7.27 -13.07
N PRO A 13 4.87 -8.05 -14.16
CA PRO A 13 4.85 -9.51 -14.09
C PRO A 13 6.03 -10.11 -13.32
N GLU A 14 7.27 -9.66 -13.56
CA GLU A 14 8.44 -10.14 -12.82
C GLU A 14 8.31 -9.89 -11.33
N GLN A 15 7.98 -8.65 -10.94
CA GLN A 15 7.77 -8.27 -9.55
C GLN A 15 6.71 -9.18 -8.88
N SER A 16 5.60 -9.41 -9.57
CA SER A 16 4.50 -10.24 -9.06
C SER A 16 4.91 -11.69 -8.86
N ARG A 17 5.73 -12.24 -9.77
CA ARG A 17 6.31 -13.60 -9.61
C ARG A 17 7.24 -13.69 -8.40
N ARG A 18 8.04 -12.65 -8.15
CA ARG A 18 8.92 -12.59 -6.96
C ARG A 18 8.14 -12.46 -5.66
N ILE A 19 7.04 -11.67 -5.67
CA ILE A 19 6.12 -11.59 -4.53
C ILE A 19 5.45 -12.95 -4.30
N LEU A 20 5.03 -13.66 -5.37
CA LEU A 20 4.50 -15.01 -5.27
C LEU A 20 5.49 -15.97 -4.61
N ASP A 21 6.77 -15.89 -4.96
CA ASP A 21 7.82 -16.70 -4.32
C ASP A 21 7.95 -16.38 -2.82
N CYS A 22 7.75 -15.11 -2.41
CA CYS A 22 7.69 -14.72 -1.00
C CYS A 22 6.42 -15.23 -0.27
N ILE A 23 5.33 -15.49 -0.98
CA ILE A 23 4.13 -16.15 -0.45
C ILE A 23 4.41 -17.66 -0.26
N GLU A 24 4.96 -18.31 -1.26
CA GLU A 24 5.20 -19.76 -1.25
C GLU A 24 6.35 -20.17 -0.32
N ASN A 25 7.45 -19.45 -0.38
CA ASN A 25 8.71 -19.76 0.28
C ASN A 25 9.10 -18.80 1.40
N GLY A 26 8.30 -17.77 1.65
CA GLY A 26 8.49 -16.78 2.72
C GLY A 26 7.28 -16.70 3.66
N VAL A 27 7.19 -15.59 4.39
CA VAL A 27 6.14 -15.33 5.39
C VAL A 27 4.99 -14.47 4.86
N ILE A 28 5.04 -14.01 3.61
CA ILE A 28 4.00 -13.14 3.06
C ILE A 28 2.65 -13.87 3.02
N ASN A 29 1.63 -13.28 3.66
CA ASN A 29 0.27 -13.82 3.73
C ASN A 29 -0.81 -12.77 3.38
N GLY A 30 -0.39 -11.59 2.89
CA GLY A 30 -1.24 -10.55 2.35
C GLY A 30 -0.55 -9.79 1.22
N VAL A 31 -1.33 -9.34 0.23
CA VAL A 31 -0.82 -8.51 -0.88
C VAL A 31 -1.79 -7.39 -1.21
N SER A 32 -1.24 -6.22 -1.57
CA SER A 32 -1.99 -5.09 -2.10
C SER A 32 -1.87 -5.05 -3.62
N ILE A 33 -3.01 -5.22 -4.31
CA ILE A 33 -3.07 -5.33 -5.78
C ILE A 33 -3.32 -3.96 -6.42
N MET A 34 -2.58 -3.65 -7.49
CA MET A 34 -2.61 -2.38 -8.23
C MET A 34 -3.77 -2.34 -9.23
N PRO A 35 -4.88 -1.60 -8.97
CA PRO A 35 -6.09 -1.70 -9.77
C PRO A 35 -5.98 -1.10 -11.19
N ASN A 36 -5.09 -0.13 -11.37
CA ASN A 36 -4.88 0.55 -12.66
C ASN A 36 -3.71 -0.02 -13.48
N SER A 37 -3.08 -1.10 -13.01
CA SER A 37 -2.01 -1.73 -13.76
C SER A 37 -2.52 -2.45 -15.01
N PRO A 38 -1.89 -2.28 -16.17
CA PRO A 38 -2.22 -3.03 -17.38
C PRO A 38 -1.92 -4.54 -17.25
N TYR A 39 -1.09 -4.92 -16.28
CA TYR A 39 -0.66 -6.32 -16.04
C TYR A 39 -1.48 -7.02 -14.95
N LEU A 40 -2.42 -6.32 -14.31
CA LEU A 40 -3.16 -6.86 -13.17
C LEU A 40 -3.80 -8.21 -13.47
N LYS A 41 -4.47 -8.34 -14.63
CA LYS A 41 -5.17 -9.58 -14.98
C LYS A 41 -4.21 -10.76 -15.07
N GLU A 42 -3.08 -10.60 -15.77
CA GLU A 42 -2.03 -11.62 -15.87
C GLU A 42 -1.48 -11.99 -14.49
N CYS A 43 -1.15 -10.98 -13.70
CA CYS A 43 -0.57 -11.20 -12.36
C CYS A 43 -1.56 -11.89 -11.41
N MET A 44 -2.86 -11.62 -11.53
CA MET A 44 -3.87 -12.30 -10.71
C MET A 44 -4.01 -13.79 -11.04
N GLU A 45 -3.64 -14.21 -12.24
CA GLU A 45 -3.59 -15.63 -12.60
C GLU A 45 -2.52 -16.38 -11.78
N PHE A 46 -1.39 -15.74 -11.44
CA PHE A 46 -0.34 -16.32 -10.59
C PHE A 46 -0.83 -16.61 -9.17
N LEU A 47 -1.79 -15.84 -8.66
CA LEU A 47 -2.37 -16.04 -7.32
C LEU A 47 -3.51 -17.08 -7.29
N SER A 48 -3.86 -17.66 -8.43
CA SER A 48 -4.96 -18.62 -8.50
C SER A 48 -4.73 -19.80 -7.56
N GLY A 49 -5.68 -20.06 -6.66
CA GLY A 49 -5.60 -21.15 -5.68
C GLY A 49 -4.65 -20.90 -4.50
N LYS A 50 -4.10 -19.70 -4.35
CA LYS A 50 -3.29 -19.33 -3.19
C LYS A 50 -4.17 -18.75 -2.09
N ASP A 51 -3.89 -19.16 -0.85
CA ASP A 51 -4.52 -18.58 0.35
C ASP A 51 -3.73 -17.35 0.80
N VAL A 52 -4.13 -16.20 0.27
CA VAL A 52 -3.49 -14.92 0.57
C VAL A 52 -4.55 -13.82 0.69
N LYS A 53 -4.39 -12.94 1.67
CA LYS A 53 -5.30 -11.81 1.87
C LYS A 53 -5.07 -10.75 0.80
N LEU A 54 -6.12 -10.43 0.05
CA LEU A 54 -6.08 -9.38 -0.97
C LEU A 54 -6.49 -8.03 -0.38
N THR A 55 -5.78 -6.97 -0.75
CA THR A 55 -6.10 -5.58 -0.43
C THR A 55 -6.05 -4.77 -1.72
N VAL A 56 -6.99 -3.84 -1.91
CA VAL A 56 -6.97 -2.92 -3.06
C VAL A 56 -5.95 -1.83 -2.78
N HIS A 57 -4.92 -1.76 -3.59
CA HIS A 57 -3.87 -0.74 -3.51
C HIS A 57 -4.25 0.48 -4.33
N LEU A 58 -5.14 1.33 -3.77
CA LEU A 58 -5.61 2.54 -4.45
C LEU A 58 -4.42 3.42 -4.86
N ASN A 59 -4.42 3.85 -6.12
CA ASN A 59 -3.26 4.51 -6.68
C ASN A 59 -3.62 5.85 -7.31
N LEU A 60 -2.86 6.89 -6.97
CA LEU A 60 -2.92 8.24 -7.54
C LEU A 60 -1.51 8.73 -7.93
N VAL A 61 -0.57 7.81 -8.12
CA VAL A 61 0.86 8.12 -8.28
C VAL A 61 1.44 7.49 -9.55
N GLU A 62 1.21 6.17 -9.74
CA GLU A 62 1.86 5.40 -10.78
C GLU A 62 0.94 5.12 -11.97
N GLY A 63 1.48 5.29 -13.19
CA GLY A 63 0.80 4.93 -14.41
C GLY A 63 -0.39 5.82 -14.76
N ALA A 64 -1.29 5.31 -15.60
CA ALA A 64 -2.46 6.05 -16.09
C ALA A 64 -3.67 5.89 -15.15
N PRO A 65 -4.48 6.97 -14.97
CA PRO A 65 -5.78 6.85 -14.30
C PRO A 65 -6.75 6.00 -15.14
N LEU A 66 -7.63 5.26 -14.47
CA LEU A 66 -8.72 4.52 -15.14
C LEU A 66 -9.76 5.49 -15.73
N THR A 67 -9.90 6.67 -15.15
CA THR A 67 -10.80 7.74 -15.61
C THR A 67 -10.11 8.72 -16.55
N ALA A 68 -9.27 8.21 -17.47
CA ALA A 68 -8.56 9.04 -18.45
C ALA A 68 -9.50 10.01 -19.18
N GLY A 69 -9.09 11.29 -19.33
CA GLY A 69 -9.90 12.37 -19.89
C GLY A 69 -10.85 13.07 -18.93
N ALA A 70 -10.93 12.61 -17.65
CA ALA A 70 -11.72 13.23 -16.60
C ALA A 70 -10.92 13.54 -15.33
N CYS A 71 -9.59 13.61 -15.42
CA CYS A 71 -8.63 13.74 -14.32
C CYS A 71 -7.58 14.84 -14.59
N GLU A 72 -8.01 16.01 -15.04
CA GLU A 72 -7.11 17.10 -15.47
C GLU A 72 -6.23 17.65 -14.34
N HIS A 73 -6.69 17.57 -13.07
CA HIS A 73 -5.98 18.12 -11.93
C HIS A 73 -5.04 17.13 -11.25
N ILE A 74 -5.31 15.82 -11.38
CA ILE A 74 -4.52 14.75 -10.76
C ILE A 74 -3.64 13.99 -11.75
N SER A 75 -3.83 14.24 -13.05
CA SER A 75 -3.02 13.64 -14.12
C SER A 75 -2.51 14.68 -15.12
N GLY A 76 -1.49 14.30 -15.89
CA GLY A 76 -0.93 15.08 -17.01
C GLY A 76 -0.20 14.13 -17.95
N ASP A 77 -0.24 14.40 -19.26
CA ASP A 77 0.39 13.57 -20.29
C ASP A 77 0.01 12.07 -20.22
N GLY A 78 -1.24 11.79 -19.79
CA GLY A 78 -1.78 10.44 -19.71
C GLY A 78 -1.41 9.65 -18.45
N ALA A 79 -0.66 10.23 -17.51
CA ALA A 79 -0.26 9.59 -16.26
C ALA A 79 -0.62 10.45 -15.03
N PHE A 80 -0.66 9.85 -13.85
CA PHE A 80 -0.79 10.60 -12.62
C PHE A 80 0.37 11.59 -12.46
N ASN A 81 0.05 12.81 -12.03
CA ASN A 81 1.02 13.90 -11.88
C ASN A 81 0.70 14.77 -10.66
N ILE A 82 0.50 14.12 -9.53
CA ILE A 82 0.13 14.82 -8.30
C ILE A 82 0.99 14.36 -7.12
N SER A 83 1.71 15.27 -6.49
CA SER A 83 2.53 14.94 -5.33
C SER A 83 1.70 14.89 -4.03
N PHE A 84 2.17 14.08 -3.06
CA PHE A 84 1.62 14.00 -1.72
C PHE A 84 1.51 15.39 -1.07
N GLY A 85 2.56 16.21 -1.18
CA GLY A 85 2.59 17.57 -0.61
C GLY A 85 1.54 18.48 -1.23
N LYS A 86 1.35 18.42 -2.55
CA LYS A 86 0.32 19.21 -3.25
C LYS A 86 -1.09 18.80 -2.79
N LEU A 87 -1.38 17.51 -2.71
CA LEU A 87 -2.68 17.04 -2.20
C LEU A 87 -2.90 17.38 -0.73
N LEU A 88 -1.85 17.37 0.08
CA LEU A 88 -1.94 17.81 1.47
C LEU A 88 -2.36 19.28 1.55
N ILE A 89 -1.74 20.17 0.77
CA ILE A 89 -2.09 21.59 0.69
C ILE A 89 -3.53 21.76 0.16
N VAL A 90 -3.86 21.11 -0.94
CA VAL A 90 -5.21 21.12 -1.54
C VAL A 90 -6.27 20.71 -0.53
N SER A 91 -5.99 19.79 0.36
CA SER A 91 -6.93 19.33 1.40
C SER A 91 -7.48 20.46 2.28
N TYR A 92 -6.74 21.54 2.42
CA TYR A 92 -7.08 22.66 3.33
C TYR A 92 -7.48 23.95 2.62
N ILE A 93 -7.45 24.00 1.29
CA ILE A 93 -7.86 25.16 0.50
C ILE A 93 -9.21 24.89 -0.18
N PRO A 94 -10.35 25.42 0.32
CA PRO A 94 -11.69 24.97 -0.07
C PRO A 94 -11.98 25.01 -1.58
N PHE A 95 -11.58 26.08 -2.28
CA PHE A 95 -11.87 26.22 -3.71
C PHE A 95 -11.03 25.28 -4.59
N LEU A 96 -9.77 25.00 -4.19
CA LEU A 96 -8.93 24.01 -4.86
C LEU A 96 -9.46 22.60 -4.56
N ARG A 97 -9.74 22.33 -3.27
CA ARG A 97 -10.21 21.04 -2.82
C ARG A 97 -11.39 20.52 -3.63
N LYS A 98 -12.37 21.38 -3.95
CA LYS A 98 -13.56 20.98 -4.72
C LYS A 98 -13.22 20.39 -6.08
N LYS A 99 -12.24 20.98 -6.79
CA LYS A 99 -11.82 20.52 -8.12
C LYS A 99 -11.18 19.13 -8.08
N TYR A 100 -10.23 18.95 -7.14
CA TYR A 100 -9.53 17.67 -6.98
C TYR A 100 -10.42 16.57 -6.41
N TYR A 101 -11.34 16.93 -5.52
CA TYR A 101 -12.20 15.99 -4.82
C TYR A 101 -13.05 15.14 -5.78
N GLU A 102 -13.70 15.74 -6.75
CA GLU A 102 -14.56 15.04 -7.70
C GLU A 102 -13.78 14.10 -8.62
N GLU A 103 -12.59 14.53 -9.04
CA GLU A 103 -11.71 13.68 -9.85
C GLU A 103 -11.20 12.49 -9.05
N ILE A 104 -10.68 12.73 -7.84
CA ILE A 104 -10.21 11.69 -6.92
C ILE A 104 -11.34 10.70 -6.62
N LYS A 105 -12.53 11.19 -6.28
CA LYS A 105 -13.67 10.35 -5.96
C LYS A 105 -14.03 9.41 -7.09
N ARG A 106 -14.10 9.93 -8.32
CA ARG A 106 -14.41 9.15 -9.52
C ARG A 106 -13.33 8.11 -9.78
N GLU A 107 -12.06 8.49 -9.68
CA GLU A 107 -10.95 7.59 -9.90
C GLU A 107 -10.92 6.44 -8.88
N LEU A 108 -11.10 6.74 -7.59
CA LEU A 108 -11.15 5.72 -6.55
C LEU A 108 -12.31 4.74 -6.76
N GLU A 109 -13.46 5.25 -7.21
CA GLU A 109 -14.63 4.40 -7.52
C GLU A 109 -14.33 3.44 -8.67
N GLU A 110 -13.74 3.92 -9.77
CA GLU A 110 -13.37 3.08 -10.91
C GLU A 110 -12.28 2.06 -10.55
N GLN A 111 -11.31 2.44 -9.73
CA GLN A 111 -10.30 1.50 -9.24
C GLN A 111 -10.90 0.37 -8.39
N ILE A 112 -11.84 0.67 -7.49
CA ILE A 112 -12.53 -0.36 -6.72
C ILE A 112 -13.38 -1.26 -7.62
N LYS A 113 -14.07 -0.70 -8.61
CA LYS A 113 -14.85 -1.46 -9.60
C LYS A 113 -13.98 -2.39 -10.45
N ALA A 114 -12.80 -1.92 -10.87
CA ALA A 114 -11.89 -2.70 -11.70
C ALA A 114 -11.43 -4.01 -11.05
N VAL A 115 -11.31 -4.02 -9.73
CA VAL A 115 -10.87 -5.19 -8.96
C VAL A 115 -12.02 -5.99 -8.35
N ALA A 116 -13.27 -5.57 -8.53
CA ALA A 116 -14.44 -6.21 -7.93
C ALA A 116 -14.51 -7.75 -8.13
N PRO A 117 -14.11 -8.32 -9.28
CA PRO A 117 -14.14 -9.77 -9.48
C PRO A 117 -13.28 -10.57 -8.49
N TYR A 118 -12.28 -9.94 -7.86
CA TYR A 118 -11.35 -10.59 -6.94
C TYR A 118 -11.78 -10.50 -5.46
N PHE A 119 -12.80 -9.68 -5.13
CA PHE A 119 -13.26 -9.41 -3.76
C PHE A 119 -14.69 -9.88 -3.52
N LYS A 120 -14.87 -11.13 -3.10
CA LYS A 120 -16.20 -11.73 -2.88
C LYS A 120 -16.80 -11.41 -1.51
N ASP A 121 -15.96 -11.33 -0.48
CA ASP A 121 -16.42 -11.23 0.92
C ASP A 121 -16.40 -9.80 1.49
N GLY A 122 -15.92 -8.86 0.71
CA GLY A 122 -15.75 -7.46 1.08
C GLY A 122 -14.32 -6.98 0.79
N TYR A 123 -14.16 -5.68 0.81
CA TYR A 123 -12.92 -5.04 0.40
C TYR A 123 -12.02 -4.75 1.59
N ARG A 124 -10.74 -5.01 1.41
CA ARG A 124 -9.66 -4.45 2.19
C ARG A 124 -9.03 -3.35 1.36
N LEU A 125 -8.74 -2.20 1.96
CA LEU A 125 -8.30 -1.01 1.24
C LEU A 125 -7.02 -0.43 1.85
N ASP A 126 -6.12 -0.03 0.99
CA ASP A 126 -4.99 0.83 1.31
C ASP A 126 -4.65 1.71 0.10
N SER A 127 -3.45 2.25 0.00
CA SER A 127 -3.03 2.93 -1.23
C SER A 127 -1.53 3.01 -1.36
N HIS A 128 -1.08 3.09 -2.59
CA HIS A 128 0.30 3.38 -2.95
C HIS A 128 0.78 4.66 -2.27
N VAL A 129 1.95 4.60 -1.65
CA VAL A 129 2.57 5.69 -0.85
C VAL A 129 1.62 6.31 0.21
N HIS A 130 0.59 5.53 0.65
CA HIS A 130 -0.36 5.92 1.69
C HIS A 130 -1.19 7.20 1.40
N TYR A 131 -1.42 7.51 0.11
CA TYR A 131 -2.19 8.69 -0.31
C TYR A 131 -3.62 8.71 0.23
N HIS A 132 -4.23 7.54 0.48
CA HIS A 132 -5.56 7.47 1.10
C HIS A 132 -5.64 8.15 2.47
N MET A 133 -4.51 8.35 3.16
CA MET A 133 -4.51 9.04 4.44
C MET A 133 -4.70 10.56 4.32
N LEU A 134 -4.44 11.15 3.16
CA LEU A 134 -4.63 12.58 2.91
C LEU A 134 -6.10 12.99 3.05
N PRO A 135 -6.40 14.15 3.68
CA PRO A 135 -7.79 14.51 4.01
C PRO A 135 -8.73 14.53 2.80
N VAL A 136 -8.30 15.09 1.67
CA VAL A 136 -9.14 15.13 0.46
C VAL A 136 -9.40 13.75 -0.10
N VAL A 137 -8.40 12.86 -0.06
CA VAL A 137 -8.50 11.49 -0.57
C VAL A 137 -9.33 10.62 0.35
N PHE A 138 -9.09 10.69 1.68
CA PHE A 138 -9.87 9.90 2.63
C PHE A 138 -11.34 10.31 2.66
N ASP A 139 -11.61 11.61 2.55
CA ASP A 139 -12.97 12.13 2.50
C ASP A 139 -13.69 11.62 1.24
N ALA A 140 -13.02 11.63 0.07
CA ALA A 140 -13.55 11.07 -1.18
C ALA A 140 -13.78 9.56 -1.08
N LEU A 141 -12.81 8.81 -0.54
CA LEU A 141 -12.94 7.36 -0.31
C LEU A 141 -14.13 7.01 0.60
N ALA A 142 -14.29 7.76 1.70
CA ALA A 142 -15.40 7.55 2.62
C ALA A 142 -16.77 7.78 1.95
N ASP A 143 -16.85 8.75 1.03
CA ASP A 143 -18.08 9.00 0.27
C ASP A 143 -18.31 7.92 -0.79
N VAL A 144 -17.28 7.46 -1.51
CA VAL A 144 -17.37 6.31 -2.42
C VAL A 144 -17.91 5.07 -1.70
N ILE A 145 -17.36 4.76 -0.51
CA ILE A 145 -17.80 3.62 0.30
C ILE A 145 -19.29 3.75 0.67
N ARG A 146 -19.73 4.93 1.13
CA ARG A 146 -21.11 5.14 1.58
C ARG A 146 -22.10 5.14 0.42
N GLU A 147 -21.81 5.89 -0.64
CA GLU A 147 -22.74 6.10 -1.76
C GLU A 147 -22.97 4.83 -2.56
N ASN A 148 -21.93 4.00 -2.69
CA ASN A 148 -22.01 2.74 -3.42
C ASN A 148 -22.33 1.54 -2.51
N GLY A 149 -22.53 1.74 -1.21
CA GLY A 149 -22.81 0.65 -0.26
C GLY A 149 -21.71 -0.41 -0.20
N ILE A 150 -20.44 0.00 -0.39
CA ILE A 150 -19.31 -0.94 -0.48
C ILE A 150 -19.07 -1.57 0.90
N LYS A 151 -19.11 -2.90 0.95
CA LYS A 151 -18.75 -3.66 2.14
C LYS A 151 -17.22 -3.64 2.31
N VAL A 152 -16.75 -2.82 3.22
CA VAL A 152 -15.32 -2.75 3.57
C VAL A 152 -15.10 -3.51 4.89
N THR A 153 -14.06 -4.33 4.93
CA THR A 153 -13.69 -5.14 6.12
C THR A 153 -12.42 -4.63 6.79
N TYR A 154 -11.58 -3.92 6.05
CA TYR A 154 -10.31 -3.38 6.55
C TYR A 154 -9.92 -2.12 5.78
N ILE A 155 -9.39 -1.12 6.48
CA ILE A 155 -8.64 0.00 5.89
C ILE A 155 -7.31 0.10 6.64
N ARG A 156 -6.21 0.00 5.91
CA ARG A 156 -4.88 0.21 6.48
C ARG A 156 -4.75 1.60 7.08
N VAL A 157 -4.26 1.66 8.31
CA VAL A 157 -3.89 2.92 8.97
C VAL A 157 -2.40 2.86 9.28
N PRO A 158 -1.54 3.44 8.45
CA PRO A 158 -0.08 3.41 8.60
C PRO A 158 0.36 4.36 9.73
N SER A 159 -0.01 3.98 10.96
CA SER A 159 0.34 4.71 12.19
C SER A 159 1.27 3.85 13.03
N GLU A 160 2.46 4.37 13.33
CA GLU A 160 3.55 3.60 13.95
C GLU A 160 4.00 4.19 15.28
N ASP A 161 4.31 3.31 16.24
CA ASP A 161 5.00 3.67 17.48
C ASP A 161 6.52 3.58 17.27
N LEU A 162 7.17 4.73 17.22
CA LEU A 162 8.63 4.79 17.04
C LEU A 162 9.43 4.12 18.16
N LYS A 163 8.81 3.79 19.30
CA LYS A 163 9.47 3.04 20.38
C LYS A 163 9.84 1.61 19.97
N LEU A 164 9.07 1.01 19.06
CA LEU A 164 9.35 -0.32 18.52
C LEU A 164 10.68 -0.39 17.77
N TYR A 165 11.19 0.75 17.30
CA TYR A 165 12.42 0.83 16.51
C TYR A 165 13.66 1.25 17.31
N LYS A 166 13.61 1.18 18.63
CA LYS A 166 14.77 1.52 19.48
C LYS A 166 15.99 0.68 19.09
N GLY A 167 17.11 1.32 18.75
CA GLY A 167 18.33 0.64 18.31
C GLY A 167 18.37 0.27 16.83
N ILE A 168 17.28 0.41 16.09
CA ILE A 168 17.25 0.30 14.64
C ILE A 168 17.57 1.68 14.04
N LYS A 169 18.48 1.71 13.07
CA LYS A 169 18.84 2.95 12.37
C LYS A 169 17.71 3.36 11.41
N LEU A 170 17.02 4.44 11.73
CA LEU A 170 15.95 4.97 10.88
C LEU A 170 16.45 6.17 10.07
N ARG A 171 16.07 6.23 8.79
CA ARG A 171 16.33 7.40 7.95
C ARG A 171 15.54 8.61 8.50
N PRO A 172 16.14 9.82 8.61
CA PRO A 172 15.45 10.99 9.14
C PRO A 172 14.13 11.28 8.43
N ILE A 173 14.10 11.13 7.10
CA ILE A 173 12.88 11.37 6.30
C ILE A 173 11.74 10.39 6.67
N ASN A 174 12.05 9.14 7.03
CA ASN A 174 11.04 8.18 7.44
C ASN A 174 10.40 8.56 8.78
N ARG A 175 11.18 9.13 9.71
CA ARG A 175 10.62 9.67 10.98
C ARG A 175 9.62 10.79 10.71
N VAL A 176 9.94 11.68 9.76
CA VAL A 176 9.01 12.75 9.35
C VAL A 176 7.75 12.17 8.73
N LYS A 177 7.89 11.19 7.81
CA LYS A 177 6.74 10.48 7.21
C LYS A 177 5.83 9.87 8.29
N VAL A 178 6.40 9.15 9.26
CA VAL A 178 5.64 8.57 10.38
C VAL A 178 4.90 9.64 11.18
N MET A 179 5.53 10.77 11.51
CA MET A 179 4.88 11.86 12.25
C MET A 179 3.69 12.43 11.48
N VAL A 180 3.84 12.65 10.17
CA VAL A 180 2.76 13.13 9.29
C VAL A 180 1.63 12.11 9.25
N LEU A 181 1.93 10.84 8.96
CA LEU A 181 0.93 9.77 8.87
C LEU A 181 0.21 9.54 10.20
N ASN A 182 0.91 9.58 11.34
CA ASN A 182 0.30 9.50 12.66
C ASN A 182 -0.69 10.66 12.92
N THR A 183 -0.39 11.86 12.41
CA THR A 183 -1.29 13.02 12.52
C THR A 183 -2.52 12.86 11.66
N LEU A 184 -2.35 12.40 10.42
CA LEU A 184 -3.44 12.11 9.49
C LEU A 184 -4.33 10.96 10.01
N ALA A 185 -3.72 9.92 10.59
CA ALA A 185 -4.42 8.80 11.20
C ALA A 185 -5.35 9.26 12.34
N ARG A 186 -4.86 10.12 13.24
CA ARG A 186 -5.70 10.69 14.32
C ARG A 186 -6.87 11.50 13.77
N ARG A 187 -6.61 12.33 12.74
CA ARG A 187 -7.66 13.11 12.07
C ARG A 187 -8.74 12.20 11.47
N ASN A 188 -8.32 11.19 10.69
CA ASN A 188 -9.25 10.33 9.98
C ASN A 188 -10.04 9.44 10.94
N ARG A 189 -9.40 8.82 11.94
CA ARG A 189 -10.08 8.04 12.98
C ARG A 189 -11.11 8.87 13.76
N ARG A 190 -10.80 10.13 14.07
CA ARG A 190 -11.75 11.02 14.77
C ARG A 190 -12.93 11.42 13.89
N LYS A 191 -12.68 11.77 12.62
CA LYS A 191 -13.72 12.22 11.69
C LYS A 191 -14.64 11.08 11.26
N TYR A 192 -14.09 9.88 11.08
CA TYR A 192 -14.79 8.71 10.54
C TYR A 192 -14.89 7.56 11.54
N LYS A 193 -15.08 7.90 12.82
CA LYS A 193 -15.12 6.91 13.91
C LYS A 193 -16.08 5.76 13.62
N GLU A 194 -17.30 6.07 13.18
CA GLU A 194 -18.33 5.06 12.86
C GLU A 194 -17.93 4.09 11.73
N LEU A 195 -17.08 4.56 10.82
CA LEU A 195 -16.51 3.74 9.76
C LEU A 195 -15.46 2.79 10.34
N PHE A 196 -14.50 3.33 11.12
CA PHE A 196 -13.44 2.55 11.74
C PHE A 196 -13.93 1.56 12.81
N ASP A 197 -15.05 1.84 13.47
CA ASP A 197 -15.65 0.91 14.45
C ASP A 197 -16.20 -0.37 13.79
N LYS A 198 -16.37 -0.38 12.47
CA LYS A 198 -16.87 -1.53 11.69
C LYS A 198 -15.78 -2.37 11.06
N PHE A 199 -14.54 -1.89 11.06
CA PHE A 199 -13.43 -2.54 10.38
C PHE A 199 -12.52 -3.30 11.33
N GLU A 200 -11.80 -4.27 10.77
CA GLU A 200 -10.67 -4.88 11.46
C GLU A 200 -9.62 -3.79 11.78
N ASN A 201 -9.21 -3.72 13.04
CA ASN A 201 -8.15 -2.81 13.46
C ASN A 201 -6.84 -3.58 13.61
N LYS A 202 -5.80 -3.09 12.92
CA LYS A 202 -4.44 -3.59 13.06
C LYS A 202 -3.49 -2.46 13.44
N LYS A 203 -2.49 -2.80 14.24
CA LYS A 203 -1.29 -1.98 14.35
C LYS A 203 -0.45 -2.18 13.08
N PHE A 204 0.44 -1.26 12.81
CA PHE A 204 1.16 -1.22 11.53
C PHE A 204 2.64 -0.90 11.74
N SER A 205 3.48 -1.48 10.89
CA SER A 205 4.89 -1.17 10.73
C SER A 205 5.33 -1.33 9.28
N GLY A 206 6.23 -0.45 8.81
CA GLY A 206 6.81 -0.51 7.47
C GLY A 206 7.34 0.82 6.96
N VAL A 207 6.73 1.95 7.37
CA VAL A 207 7.18 3.29 6.94
C VAL A 207 8.46 3.71 7.65
N ALA A 208 8.55 3.47 8.96
CA ALA A 208 9.73 3.86 9.75
C ALA A 208 11.01 3.19 9.23
N CYS A 209 10.91 1.90 8.90
CA CYS A 209 12.01 1.09 8.37
C CYS A 209 12.01 0.97 6.84
N SER A 210 11.24 1.76 6.11
CA SER A 210 11.21 1.69 4.65
C SER A 210 12.62 1.80 4.05
N GLY A 211 13.00 0.82 3.21
CA GLY A 211 14.33 0.64 2.65
C GLY A 211 15.38 0.06 3.62
N GLU A 212 14.95 -0.40 4.80
CA GLU A 212 15.81 -1.03 5.82
C GLU A 212 15.11 -2.27 6.41
N MET A 213 14.14 -2.85 5.71
CA MET A 213 13.37 -4.03 6.14
C MET A 213 14.15 -5.33 5.89
N ASN A 214 15.40 -5.38 6.37
CA ASN A 214 16.22 -6.59 6.35
C ASN A 214 15.83 -7.55 7.50
N TYR A 215 16.29 -8.79 7.41
CA TYR A 215 15.96 -9.85 8.37
C TYR A 215 16.20 -9.45 9.85
N GLU A 216 17.37 -8.89 10.18
CA GLU A 216 17.73 -8.54 11.55
C GLU A 216 16.83 -7.44 12.13
N ASN A 217 16.51 -6.42 11.31
CA ASN A 217 15.64 -5.33 11.72
C ASN A 217 14.20 -5.84 11.94
N VAL A 218 13.71 -6.69 11.04
CA VAL A 218 12.34 -7.24 11.14
C VAL A 218 12.25 -8.21 12.31
N LYS A 219 13.23 -9.10 12.52
CA LYS A 219 13.31 -9.98 13.68
C LYS A 219 13.31 -9.20 14.99
N THR A 220 14.11 -8.14 15.05
CA THR A 220 14.14 -7.24 16.21
C THR A 220 12.80 -6.57 16.45
N LEU A 221 12.13 -6.13 15.39
CA LEU A 221 10.79 -5.53 15.46
C LEU A 221 9.76 -6.53 16.00
N ILE A 222 9.69 -7.72 15.41
CA ILE A 222 8.75 -8.79 15.80
C ILE A 222 8.93 -9.15 17.28
N SER A 223 10.16 -9.26 17.77
CA SER A 223 10.44 -9.59 19.18
C SER A 223 9.90 -8.58 20.20
N ARG A 224 9.47 -7.40 19.75
CA ARG A 224 8.93 -6.31 20.59
C ARG A 224 7.42 -6.14 20.47
N ILE A 225 6.80 -6.87 19.58
CA ILE A 225 5.35 -6.84 19.37
C ILE A 225 4.74 -7.93 20.25
N ASP A 226 3.69 -7.57 20.98
CA ASP A 226 2.93 -8.55 21.75
C ASP A 226 2.21 -9.51 20.78
N ALA A 227 2.44 -10.81 20.95
CA ALA A 227 1.85 -11.86 20.10
C ALA A 227 0.31 -11.88 20.11
N SER A 228 -0.33 -11.28 21.13
CA SER A 228 -1.78 -11.12 21.20
C SER A 228 -2.33 -10.02 20.31
N GLU A 229 -1.49 -9.16 19.76
CA GLU A 229 -1.89 -8.03 18.94
C GLU A 229 -2.08 -8.42 17.47
N ASN A 230 -3.10 -7.82 16.83
CA ASN A 230 -3.22 -7.86 15.38
C ASN A 230 -2.27 -6.82 14.78
N PHE A 231 -1.28 -7.29 14.03
CA PHE A 231 -0.22 -6.44 13.53
C PHE A 231 0.06 -6.70 12.05
N GLU A 232 0.15 -5.65 11.26
CA GLU A 232 0.56 -5.70 9.87
C GLU A 232 2.00 -5.19 9.73
N ILE A 233 2.85 -5.99 9.11
CA ILE A 233 4.24 -5.66 8.78
C ILE A 233 4.35 -5.59 7.27
N LEU A 234 4.65 -4.39 6.77
CA LEU A 234 4.70 -4.08 5.35
C LEU A 234 6.08 -4.32 4.77
N PHE A 235 6.10 -4.96 3.61
CA PHE A 235 7.26 -5.17 2.76
C PHE A 235 7.01 -4.68 1.33
N HIS A 236 8.10 -4.39 0.62
CA HIS A 236 8.10 -4.11 -0.82
C HIS A 236 9.07 -5.06 -1.53
N PRO A 237 8.84 -6.38 -1.50
CA PRO A 237 9.69 -7.34 -2.22
C PRO A 237 9.43 -7.24 -3.72
N GLY A 238 10.24 -7.94 -4.52
CA GLY A 238 10.03 -8.00 -5.95
C GLY A 238 10.78 -6.89 -6.68
N ALA A 239 12.10 -7.05 -6.82
CA ALA A 239 12.88 -6.22 -7.71
C ALA A 239 12.56 -6.55 -9.17
N VAL A 240 12.59 -5.54 -10.06
CA VAL A 240 12.50 -5.71 -11.51
C VAL A 240 13.92 -5.75 -12.06
N LEU A 241 14.35 -6.88 -12.58
CA LEU A 241 15.72 -7.14 -13.04
C LEU A 241 15.75 -7.71 -14.48
N GLU A 242 14.63 -8.21 -15.01
CA GLU A 242 14.53 -8.73 -16.36
C GLU A 242 14.46 -7.59 -17.38
N ASP A 243 15.24 -7.67 -18.45
CA ASP A 243 15.35 -6.62 -19.47
C ASP A 243 13.99 -6.22 -20.05
N GLU A 244 13.07 -7.18 -20.20
CA GLU A 244 11.72 -6.94 -20.71
C GLU A 244 10.91 -6.00 -19.80
N ASP A 245 10.94 -6.22 -18.50
CA ASP A 245 10.21 -5.40 -17.54
C ASP A 245 10.97 -4.08 -17.24
N ILE A 246 12.31 -4.08 -17.25
CA ILE A 246 13.11 -2.86 -17.19
C ILE A 246 12.78 -1.92 -18.36
N ALA A 247 12.61 -2.44 -19.56
CA ALA A 247 12.28 -1.64 -20.74
C ALA A 247 10.89 -0.96 -20.65
N ARG A 248 10.03 -1.42 -19.75
CA ARG A 248 8.71 -0.85 -19.47
C ARG A 248 8.74 0.30 -18.46
N LEU A 249 9.85 0.45 -17.72
CA LEU A 249 10.03 1.52 -16.75
C LEU A 249 10.25 2.85 -17.47
N THR A 250 9.34 3.78 -17.32
CA THR A 250 9.35 5.05 -18.06
C THR A 250 9.95 6.20 -17.28
N SER A 251 9.93 6.15 -15.94
CA SER A 251 10.49 7.19 -15.09
C SER A 251 11.81 6.76 -14.45
N LYS A 252 12.68 7.76 -14.16
CA LYS A 252 13.94 7.51 -13.43
C LYS A 252 13.69 7.12 -11.98
N ASP A 253 12.61 7.62 -11.39
CA ASP A 253 12.27 7.36 -10.01
C ASP A 253 11.74 5.93 -9.87
N ASP A 254 10.91 5.47 -10.80
CA ASP A 254 10.43 4.08 -10.87
C ASP A 254 11.59 3.12 -11.07
N MET A 255 12.50 3.44 -12.01
CA MET A 255 13.69 2.63 -12.24
C MET A 255 14.52 2.51 -10.97
N ALA A 256 14.82 3.63 -10.29
CA ALA A 256 15.61 3.63 -9.06
C ALA A 256 14.93 2.87 -7.91
N PHE A 257 13.59 2.91 -7.83
CA PHE A 257 12.83 2.25 -6.79
C PHE A 257 12.65 0.75 -7.06
N LEU A 258 12.22 0.39 -8.28
CA LEU A 258 11.87 -0.98 -8.63
C LEU A 258 13.10 -1.88 -8.89
N THR A 259 14.22 -1.31 -9.31
CA THR A 259 15.49 -2.05 -9.47
C THR A 259 16.37 -2.02 -8.22
N SER A 260 15.89 -1.45 -7.11
CA SER A 260 16.72 -1.26 -5.92
C SER A 260 17.04 -2.58 -5.22
N GLU A 261 18.29 -2.71 -4.73
CA GLU A 261 18.74 -3.86 -3.94
C GLU A 261 17.92 -4.05 -2.64
N ASN A 262 17.28 -2.99 -2.14
CA ASN A 262 16.42 -3.07 -0.97
C ASN A 262 15.26 -4.04 -1.18
N ARG A 263 14.67 -4.11 -2.40
CA ARG A 263 13.59 -5.04 -2.71
C ARG A 263 14.03 -6.50 -2.65
N HIS A 264 15.26 -6.78 -3.12
CA HIS A 264 15.85 -8.11 -2.97
C HIS A 264 16.15 -8.43 -1.49
N THR A 265 16.66 -7.46 -0.74
CA THR A 265 16.89 -7.61 0.71
C THR A 265 15.58 -7.93 1.45
N GLU A 266 14.48 -7.30 1.07
CA GLU A 266 13.16 -7.57 1.65
C GLU A 266 12.62 -8.95 1.25
N GLU A 267 12.84 -9.43 0.00
CA GLU A 267 12.55 -10.81 -0.40
C GLU A 267 13.27 -11.82 0.48
N MET A 268 14.58 -11.64 0.66
CA MET A 268 15.40 -12.53 1.48
C MET A 268 14.96 -12.50 2.94
N ALA A 269 14.60 -11.34 3.47
CA ALA A 269 14.11 -11.22 4.84
C ALA A 269 12.85 -12.05 5.08
N THR A 270 11.90 -12.03 4.13
CA THR A 270 10.65 -12.83 4.25
C THR A 270 10.93 -14.33 4.28
N LYS A 271 11.86 -14.82 3.46
CA LYS A 271 12.25 -16.23 3.41
C LYS A 271 13.01 -16.66 4.66
N MET A 272 13.97 -15.86 5.11
CA MET A 272 14.75 -16.15 6.31
C MET A 272 13.88 -16.21 7.57
N LEU A 273 12.85 -15.38 7.68
CA LEU A 273 11.90 -15.42 8.80
C LEU A 273 11.16 -16.76 8.86
N LYS A 274 10.79 -17.34 7.71
CA LYS A 274 10.15 -18.65 7.62
C LYS A 274 11.12 -19.77 7.94
N ASP A 275 12.31 -19.78 7.32
CA ASP A 275 13.33 -20.82 7.49
C ASP A 275 13.81 -20.93 8.94
N ASN A 276 13.97 -19.82 9.61
CA ASN A 276 14.41 -19.76 11.01
C ASN A 276 13.26 -19.95 12.02
N LYS A 277 12.01 -20.12 11.54
CA LYS A 277 10.82 -20.27 12.39
C LYS A 277 10.66 -19.14 13.42
N ASP A 278 11.04 -17.92 13.02
CA ASP A 278 10.95 -16.76 13.89
C ASP A 278 9.49 -16.30 14.13
N VAL A 279 8.57 -16.81 13.31
CA VAL A 279 7.13 -16.53 13.37
C VAL A 279 6.31 -17.78 13.09
N GLU A 280 5.18 -17.94 13.77
CA GLU A 280 4.13 -18.88 13.40
C GLU A 280 3.17 -18.20 12.44
N ILE A 281 2.97 -18.81 11.27
CA ILE A 281 2.15 -18.29 10.18
C ILE A 281 0.79 -18.97 10.19
#